data_cea62be92ed3faeb9502f3e30a179678
#
_entry.id   cea62be92ed3faeb9502f3e30a179678
#
_cell.length_a   1.000
_cell.length_b   1.000
_cell.length_c   1.000
_cell.angle_alpha   90.00
_cell.angle_beta   90.00
_cell.angle_gamma   90.00
#
_symmetry.space_group_name_H-M   'P 1'
#
loop_
_entity.id
_entity.type
_entity.pdbx_description
1 polymer ?
#
loop_
_entity_poly.entity_id
_entity_poly.type
_entity_poly.pdbx_seq_one_letter_code
_entity_poly.pdbx_strand_id
1 'polypeptide(L)'
;GATILAQAQVTLGNGVMVGPNCSLITVGHPVNDHEMRAGGWEIAKPIAIGDNTWLGANVTVLPGITIGKNCVIGAGTLITTDIPDNSLVLGSPGRVVRKLEDNEEAWERQDLNGPVEGFGAAN
;
A
#
# COMPACT_ATOMS: atom_id res chain seq x y z
N GLY A 1 4.48 -11.85 -7.85
CA GLY A 1 3.28 -11.36 -7.35
C GLY A 1 3.28 -10.76 -5.98
N ALA A 2 2.11 -10.31 -5.62
CA ALA A 2 1.84 -9.81 -4.29
C ALA A 2 1.45 -10.96 -3.36
N THR A 3 1.77 -10.83 -2.07
CA THR A 3 1.36 -11.76 -1.03
C THR A 3 0.34 -11.10 -0.13
N ILE A 4 -0.77 -11.77 0.09
CA ILE A 4 -1.80 -11.32 1.01
C ILE A 4 -1.97 -12.39 2.09
N LEU A 5 -1.62 -12.04 3.33
CA LEU A 5 -1.82 -12.88 4.50
C LEU A 5 -3.06 -12.36 5.22
N ALA A 6 -4.20 -12.97 4.93
CA ALA A 6 -5.48 -12.38 5.31
C ALA A 6 -6.29 -13.32 6.22
N GLN A 7 -6.30 -13.02 7.51
CA GLN A 7 -7.36 -13.45 8.43
C GLN A 7 -8.29 -12.29 8.79
N ALA A 8 -8.06 -11.14 8.22
CA ALA A 8 -8.97 -10.01 8.23
C ALA A 8 -9.09 -9.49 6.80
N GLN A 9 -10.06 -8.63 6.55
CA GLN A 9 -10.36 -8.16 5.20
C GLN A 9 -9.28 -7.26 4.65
N VAL A 10 -8.94 -7.44 3.37
CA VAL A 10 -8.15 -6.50 2.57
C VAL A 10 -9.08 -5.89 1.54
N THR A 11 -9.22 -4.57 1.57
CA THR A 11 -10.05 -3.83 0.63
C THR A 11 -9.18 -2.97 -0.26
N LEU A 12 -9.29 -3.16 -1.56
CA LEU A 12 -8.62 -2.34 -2.56
C LEU A 12 -9.66 -1.52 -3.31
N GLY A 13 -9.45 -0.23 -3.38
CA GLY A 13 -10.29 0.67 -4.16
C GLY A 13 -10.15 0.47 -5.66
N ASN A 14 -10.86 1.26 -6.43
CA ASN A 14 -10.81 1.23 -7.89
C ASN A 14 -9.46 1.78 -8.39
N GLY A 15 -8.91 1.16 -9.40
CA GLY A 15 -7.69 1.64 -10.04
C GLY A 15 -6.42 1.49 -9.19
N VAL A 16 -6.46 0.71 -8.11
CA VAL A 16 -5.27 0.44 -7.31
C VAL A 16 -4.29 -0.41 -8.12
N MET A 17 -3.04 0.04 -8.17
CA MET A 17 -1.98 -0.71 -8.81
C MET A 17 -1.03 -1.26 -7.75
N VAL A 18 -0.77 -2.57 -7.80
CA VAL A 18 0.09 -3.23 -6.83
C VAL A 18 1.28 -3.82 -7.58
N GLY A 19 2.47 -3.30 -7.30
CA GLY A 19 3.70 -3.81 -7.89
C GLY A 19 4.04 -5.22 -7.43
N PRO A 20 5.04 -5.85 -8.05
CA PRO A 20 5.41 -7.22 -7.70
C PRO A 20 5.98 -7.32 -6.29
N ASN A 21 5.79 -8.48 -5.69
CA ASN A 21 6.33 -8.83 -4.37
C ASN A 21 5.89 -7.92 -3.23
N CYS A 22 4.75 -7.26 -3.36
CA CYS A 22 4.13 -6.55 -2.26
C CYS A 22 3.54 -7.53 -1.26
N SER A 23 3.57 -7.18 0.02
CA SER A 23 3.00 -7.98 1.10
C SER A 23 1.99 -7.15 1.87
N LEU A 24 0.73 -7.59 1.85
CA LEU A 24 -0.35 -6.98 2.62
C LEU A 24 -0.65 -7.93 3.78
N ILE A 25 -0.25 -7.55 4.97
CA ILE A 25 -0.24 -8.45 6.13
C ILE A 25 -1.30 -7.99 7.12
N THR A 26 -2.35 -8.81 7.30
CA THR A 26 -3.41 -8.50 8.26
C THR A 26 -3.24 -9.20 9.59
N VAL A 27 -2.31 -10.14 9.69
CA VAL A 27 -2.11 -10.98 10.87
C VAL A 27 -0.78 -10.67 11.52
N GLY A 28 -0.79 -10.52 12.83
CA GLY A 28 0.41 -10.39 13.64
C GLY A 28 0.28 -11.16 14.93
N HIS A 29 1.24 -10.99 15.81
CA HIS A 29 1.26 -11.61 17.13
C HIS A 29 1.43 -10.53 18.21
N PRO A 30 0.99 -10.80 19.46
CA PRO A 30 1.19 -9.83 20.54
C PRO A 30 2.66 -9.45 20.71
N VAL A 31 2.96 -8.16 20.64
CA VAL A 31 4.33 -7.66 20.72
C VAL A 31 4.79 -7.57 22.18
N ASN A 32 3.90 -7.10 23.04
CA ASN A 32 4.22 -6.83 24.45
C ASN A 32 3.93 -8.01 25.39
N ASP A 33 3.49 -9.14 24.86
CA ASP A 33 3.13 -10.31 25.66
C ASP A 33 3.77 -11.56 25.05
N HIS A 34 4.96 -11.90 25.56
CA HIS A 34 5.71 -13.03 25.02
C HIS A 34 5.05 -14.39 25.30
N GLU A 35 4.29 -14.50 26.38
CA GLU A 35 3.58 -15.75 26.69
C GLU A 35 2.45 -16.01 25.72
N MET A 36 1.64 -14.99 25.42
CA MET A 36 0.58 -15.09 24.40
C MET A 36 1.18 -15.36 23.03
N ARG A 37 2.28 -14.68 22.70
CA ARG A 37 2.96 -14.91 21.42
C ARG A 37 3.47 -16.34 21.32
N ALA A 38 4.11 -16.84 22.37
CA ALA A 38 4.59 -18.23 22.43
C ALA A 38 3.44 -19.23 22.37
N GLY A 39 2.28 -18.87 22.88
CA GLY A 39 1.06 -19.67 22.80
C GLY A 39 0.36 -19.64 21.44
N GLY A 40 0.90 -18.91 20.47
CA GLY A 40 0.36 -18.85 19.12
C GLY A 40 -0.79 -17.87 18.94
N TRP A 41 -1.04 -16.99 19.89
CA TRP A 41 -2.09 -15.98 19.76
C TRP A 41 -1.79 -15.05 18.60
N GLU A 42 -2.84 -14.72 17.85
CA GLU A 42 -2.75 -13.85 16.69
C GLU A 42 -3.64 -12.62 16.86
N ILE A 43 -3.25 -11.54 16.20
CA ILE A 43 -4.06 -10.34 16.08
C ILE A 43 -4.29 -10.12 14.58
N ALA A 44 -5.56 -10.02 14.17
CA ALA A 44 -5.91 -9.75 12.79
C ALA A 44 -6.60 -8.39 12.69
N LYS A 45 -6.11 -7.54 11.80
CA LYS A 45 -6.67 -6.20 11.56
C LYS A 45 -6.75 -5.94 10.07
N PRO A 46 -7.86 -5.33 9.59
CA PRO A 46 -8.05 -5.12 8.17
C PRO A 46 -7.12 -4.07 7.60
N ILE A 47 -6.87 -4.19 6.29
CA ILE A 47 -6.15 -3.20 5.50
C ILE A 47 -7.10 -2.64 4.46
N ALA A 48 -7.05 -1.32 4.27
CA ALA A 48 -7.81 -0.65 3.21
C ALA A 48 -6.87 0.25 2.41
N ILE A 49 -6.95 0.18 1.09
CA ILE A 49 -6.18 1.03 0.19
C ILE A 49 -7.16 1.76 -0.71
N GLY A 50 -7.08 3.08 -0.69
CA GLY A 50 -8.00 3.95 -1.43
C GLY A 50 -7.77 3.95 -2.93
N ASP A 51 -8.74 4.52 -3.65
CA ASP A 51 -8.76 4.55 -5.11
C ASP A 51 -7.47 5.16 -5.70
N ASN A 52 -7.04 4.62 -6.82
CA ASN A 52 -5.92 5.13 -7.62
C ASN A 52 -4.57 5.19 -6.90
N THR A 53 -4.42 4.47 -5.81
CA THR A 53 -3.15 4.38 -5.12
C THR A 53 -2.24 3.36 -5.80
N TRP A 54 -0.99 3.72 -5.94
CA TRP A 54 0.02 2.86 -6.52
C TRP A 54 1.04 2.43 -5.47
N LEU A 55 1.17 1.11 -5.30
CA LEU A 55 2.24 0.50 -4.50
C LEU A 55 3.33 0.06 -5.45
N GLY A 56 4.52 0.61 -5.30
CA GLY A 56 5.70 0.14 -6.05
C GLY A 56 6.09 -1.28 -5.66
N ALA A 57 7.14 -1.81 -6.25
CA ALA A 57 7.60 -3.16 -5.97
C ALA A 57 8.05 -3.32 -4.51
N ASN A 58 7.83 -4.50 -3.93
CA ASN A 58 8.34 -4.87 -2.60
C ASN A 58 7.84 -3.96 -1.46
N VAL A 59 6.66 -3.40 -1.59
CA VAL A 59 6.02 -2.64 -0.51
C VAL A 59 5.42 -3.60 0.49
N THR A 60 5.62 -3.34 1.77
CA THR A 60 5.00 -4.10 2.86
C THR A 60 4.05 -3.20 3.63
N VAL A 61 2.81 -3.66 3.81
CA VAL A 61 1.79 -2.95 4.59
C VAL A 61 1.45 -3.80 5.81
N LEU A 62 1.57 -3.22 6.98
CA LEU A 62 1.34 -3.90 8.25
C LEU A 62 -0.14 -3.95 8.62
N PRO A 63 -0.53 -4.81 9.58
CA PRO A 63 -1.93 -4.97 9.96
C PRO A 63 -2.59 -3.67 10.42
N GLY A 64 -3.83 -3.47 10.03
CA GLY A 64 -4.67 -2.37 10.49
C GLY A 64 -4.45 -1.04 9.76
N ILE A 65 -3.67 -1.02 8.70
CA ILE A 65 -3.31 0.22 7.99
C ILE A 65 -4.39 0.60 6.99
N THR A 66 -4.71 1.88 6.95
CA THR A 66 -5.48 2.51 5.88
C THR A 66 -4.58 3.44 5.09
N ILE A 67 -4.49 3.18 3.79
CA ILE A 67 -3.81 4.08 2.84
C ILE A 67 -4.89 4.81 2.07
N GLY A 68 -4.78 6.12 2.02
CA GLY A 68 -5.77 6.98 1.36
C GLY A 68 -5.79 6.84 -0.16
N LYS A 69 -6.55 7.71 -0.79
CA LYS A 69 -6.69 7.79 -2.26
C LYS A 69 -5.52 8.52 -2.89
N ASN A 70 -5.25 8.19 -4.13
CA ASN A 70 -4.29 8.91 -4.97
C ASN A 70 -2.89 8.99 -4.35
N CYS A 71 -2.51 7.98 -3.59
CA CYS A 71 -1.17 7.89 -2.99
C CYS A 71 -0.21 7.18 -3.93
N VAL A 72 1.06 7.48 -3.78
CA VAL A 72 2.15 6.74 -4.40
C VAL A 72 3.09 6.28 -3.29
N ILE A 73 3.26 4.96 -3.22
CA ILE A 73 4.13 4.33 -2.25
C ILE A 73 5.36 3.80 -2.99
N GLY A 74 6.51 4.37 -2.73
CA GLY A 74 7.74 3.99 -3.43
C GLY A 74 8.17 2.56 -3.16
N ALA A 75 8.94 2.00 -4.08
CA ALA A 75 9.42 0.63 -3.98
C ALA A 75 10.18 0.40 -2.67
N GLY A 76 9.98 -0.76 -2.06
CA GLY A 76 10.66 -1.15 -0.83
C GLY A 76 10.16 -0.47 0.44
N THR A 77 9.12 0.32 0.36
CA THR A 77 8.58 1.03 1.52
C THR A 77 7.92 0.07 2.51
N LEU A 78 8.16 0.29 3.79
CA LEU A 78 7.44 -0.38 4.88
C LEU A 78 6.41 0.57 5.47
N ILE A 79 5.13 0.27 5.28
CA ILE A 79 4.03 1.10 5.79
C ILE A 79 3.66 0.63 7.18
N THR A 80 3.90 1.49 8.17
CA THR A 80 3.67 1.20 9.59
C THR A 80 2.57 2.05 10.22
N THR A 81 2.12 3.08 9.51
CA THR A 81 1.06 3.99 9.98
C THR A 81 0.11 4.31 8.84
N ASP A 82 -1.09 4.78 9.16
CA ASP A 82 -2.04 5.22 8.16
C ASP A 82 -1.45 6.35 7.31
N ILE A 83 -1.84 6.36 6.04
CA ILE A 83 -1.34 7.34 5.07
C ILE A 83 -2.53 8.18 4.60
N PRO A 84 -2.45 9.51 4.72
CA PRO A 84 -3.51 10.38 4.23
C PRO A 84 -3.56 10.42 2.70
N ASP A 85 -4.69 10.86 2.15
CA ASP A 85 -4.88 11.00 0.71
C ASP A 85 -3.77 11.84 0.07
N ASN A 86 -3.49 11.58 -1.18
CA ASN A 86 -2.58 12.39 -2.01
C ASN A 86 -1.16 12.49 -1.45
N SER A 87 -0.64 11.39 -0.92
CA SER A 87 0.70 11.36 -0.34
C SER A 87 1.69 10.59 -1.19
N LEU A 88 2.90 11.11 -1.29
CA LEU A 88 4.05 10.35 -1.75
C LEU A 88 4.82 9.86 -0.53
N VAL A 89 4.99 8.54 -0.43
CA VAL A 89 5.59 7.88 0.73
C VAL A 89 6.80 7.08 0.30
N LEU A 90 7.91 7.25 1.03
CA LEU A 90 9.15 6.52 0.76
C LEU A 90 9.75 6.02 2.07
N GLY A 91 10.47 4.92 1.98
CA GLY A 91 11.41 4.50 3.01
C GLY A 91 10.95 3.36 3.92
N SER A 92 11.83 3.00 4.85
CA SER A 92 11.59 1.97 5.85
C SER A 92 12.14 2.46 7.19
N PRO A 93 11.27 2.92 8.10
CA PRO A 93 9.82 3.03 7.95
C PRO A 93 9.41 4.10 6.94
N GLY A 94 8.25 3.91 6.33
CA GLY A 94 7.71 4.84 5.34
C GLY A 94 7.40 6.21 5.94
N ARG A 95 7.74 7.25 5.20
CA ARG A 95 7.47 8.64 5.59
C ARG A 95 6.85 9.38 4.42
N VAL A 96 5.84 10.19 4.71
CA VAL A 96 5.27 11.10 3.72
C VAL A 96 6.33 12.15 3.39
N VAL A 97 6.79 12.15 2.14
CA VAL A 97 7.84 13.07 1.70
C VAL A 97 7.25 14.34 1.10
N ARG A 98 6.07 14.26 0.52
CA ARG A 98 5.31 15.43 0.07
C ARG A 98 3.87 15.06 -0.26
N LYS A 99 3.05 16.07 -0.44
CA LYS A 99 1.70 15.94 -0.97
C LYS A 99 1.75 15.95 -2.50
N LEU A 100 0.92 15.10 -3.12
CA LEU A 100 0.77 15.07 -4.57
C LEU A 100 -0.35 16.02 -4.98
N GLU A 101 -0.12 16.76 -6.06
CA GLU A 101 -1.12 17.65 -6.66
C GLU A 101 -1.64 17.03 -7.93
N ASP A 102 -2.92 17.21 -8.20
CA ASP A 102 -3.51 16.78 -9.47
C ASP A 102 -2.88 17.56 -10.62
N ASN A 103 -2.68 16.89 -11.74
CA ASN A 103 -2.14 17.51 -12.95
C ASN A 103 -0.78 18.16 -12.75
N GLU A 104 0.07 17.57 -11.90
CA GLU A 104 1.46 18.02 -11.81
C GLU A 104 2.13 17.98 -13.20
N GLU A 105 2.69 19.10 -13.60
CA GLU A 105 3.35 19.25 -14.89
C GLU A 105 4.81 18.79 -14.84
N ALA A 106 5.13 17.83 -13.99
CA ALA A 106 6.49 17.32 -13.88
C ALA A 106 6.90 16.46 -15.09
N TRP A 107 5.91 16.06 -15.91
CA TRP A 107 6.15 15.13 -17.02
C TRP A 107 6.04 15.84 -18.35
N GLU A 108 7.05 15.66 -19.19
CA GLU A 108 6.89 15.90 -20.62
C GLU A 108 6.12 14.72 -21.21
N ARG A 109 5.07 14.98 -21.97
CA ARG A 109 4.22 13.90 -22.50
C ARG A 109 5.00 12.94 -23.41
N GLN A 110 6.07 13.39 -24.03
CA GLN A 110 6.94 12.54 -24.84
C GLN A 110 7.70 11.48 -24.02
N ASP A 111 7.80 11.67 -22.71
CA ASP A 111 8.42 10.68 -21.81
C ASP A 111 7.51 9.50 -21.52
N LEU A 112 6.25 9.60 -21.91
CA LEU A 112 5.26 8.57 -21.66
C LEU A 112 5.09 7.68 -22.88
N ASN A 113 4.97 6.38 -22.64
CA ASN A 113 4.72 5.40 -23.70
C ASN A 113 3.23 5.28 -24.05
N GLY A 114 2.38 6.07 -23.39
CA GLY A 114 0.95 5.96 -23.52
C GLY A 114 0.37 4.95 -22.51
N PRO A 115 -0.96 4.82 -22.48
CA PRO A 115 -1.61 3.89 -21.57
C PRO A 115 -1.30 2.44 -21.95
N VAL A 116 -1.22 1.58 -20.94
CA VAL A 116 -1.10 0.13 -21.15
C VAL A 116 -2.40 -0.36 -21.78
N GLU A 117 -2.32 -1.17 -22.84
CA GLU A 117 -3.49 -1.72 -23.51
C GLU A 117 -4.38 -2.49 -22.55
N GLY A 118 -5.66 -2.20 -22.57
CA GLY A 118 -6.65 -2.81 -21.68
C GLY A 118 -6.65 -2.29 -20.25
N PHE A 119 -5.69 -1.48 -19.87
CA PHE A 119 -5.64 -0.93 -18.52
C PHE A 119 -6.77 0.09 -18.33
N GLY A 120 -7.51 -0.06 -17.23
CA GLY A 120 -8.64 0.81 -16.92
C GLY A 120 -9.94 0.47 -17.67
N ALA A 121 -9.91 -0.43 -18.65
CA ALA A 121 -11.09 -0.74 -19.46
C ALA A 121 -12.22 -1.39 -18.66
N ALA A 122 -11.93 -2.03 -17.54
CA ALA A 122 -12.91 -2.66 -16.67
C ALA A 122 -13.34 -1.79 -15.48
N ASN A 123 -12.81 -0.62 -15.38
CA ASN A 123 -13.09 0.29 -14.26
C ASN A 123 -14.39 1.08 -14.49
#